data_7c37c939b54ae0c6eb736cbc640115e8
#
_entry.id   7c37c939b54ae0c6eb736cbc640115e8
#
_cell.length_a   1.000
_cell.length_b   1.000
_cell.length_c   1.000
_cell.angle_alpha   90.00
_cell.angle_beta   90.00
_cell.angle_gamma   90.00
#
_symmetry.space_group_name_H-M   'P 1'
#
loop_
_entity.id
_entity.type
_entity.pdbx_description
1 polymer ?
#
loop_
_entity_poly.entity_id
_entity_poly.type
_entity_poly.pdbx_seq_one_letter_code
_entity_poly.pdbx_strand_id
1 'polypeptide(L)'
;MTSAMVLTMVLCFALTISVAVSIGLASLVGIQVSNVNMLIAVKEMFSSINKFPLAAIPFFILAGNLMETGGISRRLVEFAKSLVGGVQGGLPMTCVLTCMIFAAVSGSSVATTFAIGTILIPALIKHGYPTTWAAALQASSAELGVIIPPSIPMILYGVSAEVSIGELFIAGFGPGLLIGGALMLFVFVWCRFKGWGKSDGEGRLPVGRATLQASWALMMPVIILGGIYGGIFTPTEASAVAVFYALLVGLLVYREIAFADLYTILKKSVISSAVIMFVIANAGLFAYLITRAGVPEMIGVWLKDVLHDGNTFLLGVNAALFVIGMFIETSAAIIVLAPILAPVAQFFGIDPVHFGMVMVVNLALGMITPPFGVNLFAACTVARISLDRIVTQLLPFVAVVLSCLMVITYVPSLSLFLRDLVYK
;
A
#
# COMPACT_ATOMS: atom_id res chain seq x y z
N MET A 1 30.11 1.62 14.25
CA MET A 1 28.78 2.26 14.30
C MET A 1 27.71 1.39 13.67
N THR A 2 27.73 1.15 12.38
CA THR A 2 26.71 0.38 11.63
C THR A 2 26.43 -1.01 12.18
N SER A 3 27.47 -1.79 12.50
CA SER A 3 27.30 -3.14 13.10
C SER A 3 26.58 -3.09 14.46
N ALA A 4 26.88 -2.09 15.29
CA ALA A 4 26.20 -1.90 16.57
C ALA A 4 24.72 -1.52 16.38
N MET A 5 24.41 -0.66 15.41
CA MET A 5 23.03 -0.29 15.07
C MET A 5 22.24 -1.48 14.58
N VAL A 6 22.79 -2.26 13.63
CA VAL A 6 22.13 -3.46 13.09
C VAL A 6 21.91 -4.50 14.18
N LEU A 7 22.94 -4.77 15.01
CA LEU A 7 22.82 -5.73 16.11
C LEU A 7 21.73 -5.32 17.10
N THR A 8 21.70 -4.03 17.50
CA THR A 8 20.67 -3.50 18.41
C THR A 8 19.28 -3.65 17.80
N MET A 9 19.12 -3.32 16.53
CA MET A 9 17.84 -3.43 15.82
C MET A 9 17.36 -4.89 15.78
N VAL A 10 18.23 -5.84 15.42
CA VAL A 10 17.90 -7.27 15.38
C VAL A 10 17.55 -7.79 16.79
N LEU A 11 18.30 -7.38 17.81
CA LEU A 11 18.01 -7.74 19.20
C LEU A 11 16.64 -7.22 19.64
N CYS A 12 16.31 -5.96 19.33
CA CYS A 12 15.00 -5.39 19.64
C CYS A 12 13.87 -6.14 18.93
N PHE A 13 14.06 -6.53 17.67
CA PHE A 13 13.06 -7.34 16.94
C PHE A 13 12.89 -8.72 17.57
N ALA A 14 13.98 -9.38 17.97
CA ALA A 14 13.93 -10.66 18.68
C ALA A 14 13.18 -10.56 20.03
N LEU A 15 13.22 -9.38 20.67
CA LEU A 15 12.48 -9.07 21.90
C LEU A 15 11.06 -8.55 21.63
N THR A 16 10.57 -8.62 20.39
CA THR A 16 9.23 -8.17 19.97
C THR A 16 8.94 -6.67 20.22
N ILE A 17 9.98 -5.86 20.29
CA ILE A 17 9.86 -4.40 20.43
C ILE A 17 9.35 -3.84 19.10
N SER A 18 8.47 -2.83 19.15
CA SER A 18 7.91 -2.23 17.95
C SER A 18 8.99 -1.67 17.01
N VAL A 19 8.77 -1.75 15.69
CA VAL A 19 9.73 -1.34 14.66
C VAL A 19 10.22 0.09 14.87
N ALA A 20 9.30 1.03 15.16
CA ALA A 20 9.64 2.43 15.40
C ALA A 20 10.63 2.62 16.56
N VAL A 21 10.37 1.96 17.67
CA VAL A 21 11.24 2.04 18.88
C VAL A 21 12.57 1.33 18.61
N SER A 22 12.56 0.19 17.94
CA SER A 22 13.77 -0.57 17.59
C SER A 22 14.73 0.25 16.73
N ILE A 23 14.23 0.94 15.71
CA ILE A 23 15.02 1.82 14.85
C ILE A 23 15.56 3.00 15.66
N GLY A 24 14.73 3.61 16.51
CA GLY A 24 15.14 4.73 17.38
C GLY A 24 16.26 4.33 18.34
N LEU A 25 16.12 3.21 19.04
CA LEU A 25 17.14 2.68 19.96
C LEU A 25 18.46 2.36 19.23
N ALA A 26 18.36 1.69 18.07
CA ALA A 26 19.52 1.42 17.22
C ALA A 26 20.26 2.69 16.82
N SER A 27 19.51 3.75 16.46
CA SER A 27 20.07 5.04 16.10
C SER A 27 20.75 5.75 17.28
N LEU A 28 20.15 5.68 18.49
CA LEU A 28 20.75 6.24 19.70
C LEU A 28 22.05 5.52 20.05
N VAL A 29 22.12 4.20 19.95
CA VAL A 29 23.36 3.43 20.10
C VAL A 29 24.40 3.84 19.03
N GLY A 30 23.96 4.05 17.79
CA GLY A 30 24.81 4.55 16.72
C GLY A 30 25.45 5.90 17.03
N ILE A 31 24.68 6.83 17.59
CA ILE A 31 25.16 8.15 18.05
C ILE A 31 26.23 8.00 19.14
N GLN A 32 25.95 7.18 20.18
CA GLN A 32 26.88 6.97 21.27
C GLN A 32 28.22 6.38 20.79
N VAL A 33 28.15 5.36 19.92
CA VAL A 33 29.35 4.67 19.42
C VAL A 33 30.16 5.56 18.46
N SER A 34 29.52 6.53 17.77
CA SER A 34 30.18 7.40 16.78
C SER A 34 30.62 8.77 17.34
N ASN A 35 30.45 9.01 18.63
CA ASN A 35 30.70 10.31 19.27
C ASN A 35 30.00 11.50 18.57
N VAL A 36 28.82 11.26 18.03
CA VAL A 36 27.97 12.30 17.43
C VAL A 36 27.21 13.01 18.55
N ASN A 37 27.08 14.34 18.44
CA ASN A 37 26.33 15.10 19.43
C ASN A 37 24.87 14.65 19.50
N MET A 38 24.36 14.35 20.70
CA MET A 38 22.98 13.91 20.92
C MET A 38 21.93 14.91 20.44
N LEU A 39 22.27 16.21 20.37
CA LEU A 39 21.39 17.23 19.81
C LEU A 39 21.02 16.94 18.34
N ILE A 40 21.89 16.26 17.59
CA ILE A 40 21.64 15.85 16.22
C ILE A 40 20.46 14.87 16.14
N ALA A 41 20.27 14.00 17.17
CA ALA A 41 19.12 13.10 17.18
C ALA A 41 17.81 13.87 17.12
N VAL A 42 17.64 14.85 18.00
CA VAL A 42 16.40 15.67 18.05
C VAL A 42 16.23 16.46 16.76
N LYS A 43 17.33 17.07 16.26
CA LYS A 43 17.31 17.85 15.03
C LYS A 43 16.89 17.00 13.82
N GLU A 44 17.49 15.83 13.64
CA GLU A 44 17.21 14.97 12.48
C GLU A 44 15.81 14.33 12.57
N MET A 45 15.39 13.90 13.77
CA MET A 45 14.02 13.41 13.97
C MET A 45 12.99 14.49 13.62
N PHE A 46 13.17 15.72 14.07
CA PHE A 46 12.28 16.83 13.75
C PHE A 46 12.33 17.19 12.26
N SER A 47 13.53 17.31 11.68
CA SER A 47 13.71 17.61 10.24
C SER A 47 13.05 16.57 9.36
N SER A 48 13.10 15.31 9.74
CA SER A 48 12.55 14.19 8.97
C SER A 48 11.02 14.22 8.88
N ILE A 49 10.33 14.70 9.92
CA ILE A 49 8.86 14.86 9.91
C ILE A 49 8.42 16.24 9.40
N ASN A 50 9.29 17.23 9.41
CA ASN A 50 8.99 18.60 8.97
C ASN A 50 9.19 18.74 7.45
N LYS A 51 8.60 17.83 6.68
CA LYS A 51 8.56 17.88 5.22
C LYS A 51 7.11 18.04 4.75
N PHE A 52 6.83 19.10 3.98
CA PHE A 52 5.47 19.44 3.54
C PHE A 52 4.69 18.28 2.90
N PRO A 53 5.29 17.43 2.04
CA PRO A 53 4.56 16.31 1.45
C PRO A 53 4.05 15.27 2.45
N LEU A 54 4.67 15.15 3.63
CA LEU A 54 4.24 14.20 4.65
C LEU A 54 2.89 14.58 5.28
N ALA A 55 2.47 15.84 5.20
CA ALA A 55 1.14 16.26 5.65
C ALA A 55 0.01 15.59 4.85
N ALA A 56 0.29 15.09 3.64
CA ALA A 56 -0.69 14.33 2.86
C ALA A 56 -1.12 13.03 3.58
N ILE A 57 -0.24 12.41 4.36
CA ILE A 57 -0.50 11.11 5.01
C ILE A 57 -1.64 11.22 6.03
N PRO A 58 -1.61 12.11 7.04
CA PRO A 58 -2.72 12.29 7.96
C PRO A 58 -4.05 12.62 7.28
N PHE A 59 -4.01 13.46 6.23
CA PHE A 59 -5.23 13.83 5.51
C PHE A 59 -5.79 12.66 4.69
N PHE A 60 -4.97 11.88 3.98
CA PHE A 60 -5.47 10.68 3.27
C PHE A 60 -6.00 9.62 4.24
N ILE A 61 -5.35 9.42 5.40
CA ILE A 61 -5.87 8.52 6.44
C ILE A 61 -7.23 8.99 6.94
N LEU A 62 -7.38 10.28 7.21
CA LEU A 62 -8.64 10.85 7.65
C LEU A 62 -9.73 10.74 6.57
N ALA A 63 -9.41 11.07 5.32
CA ALA A 63 -10.32 10.94 4.19
C ALA A 63 -10.78 9.48 4.02
N GLY A 64 -9.87 8.51 4.08
CA GLY A 64 -10.18 7.09 4.01
C GLY A 64 -11.13 6.62 5.12
N ASN A 65 -10.88 7.02 6.38
CA ASN A 65 -11.74 6.68 7.52
C ASN A 65 -13.13 7.34 7.42
N LEU A 66 -13.20 8.59 6.94
CA LEU A 66 -14.46 9.27 6.67
C LEU A 66 -15.28 8.55 5.60
N MET A 67 -14.63 8.08 4.55
CA MET A 67 -15.29 7.38 3.45
C MET A 67 -15.74 5.97 3.84
N GLU A 68 -14.95 5.26 4.66
CA GLU A 68 -15.32 3.97 5.23
C GLU A 68 -16.64 4.10 6.02
N THR A 69 -16.71 5.07 6.93
CA THR A 69 -17.88 5.31 7.77
C THR A 69 -19.03 5.95 6.99
N GLY A 70 -18.74 6.78 5.99
CA GLY A 70 -19.73 7.50 5.17
C GLY A 70 -20.45 6.69 4.11
N GLY A 71 -20.35 5.35 4.14
CA GLY A 71 -21.11 4.44 3.26
C GLY A 71 -20.64 4.43 1.80
N ILE A 72 -19.46 4.99 1.51
CA ILE A 72 -18.88 5.02 0.17
C ILE A 72 -18.51 3.60 -0.27
N SER A 73 -17.89 2.81 0.61
CA SER A 73 -17.48 1.43 0.34
C SER A 73 -18.63 0.56 -0.19
N ARG A 74 -19.80 0.64 0.42
CA ARG A 74 -20.97 -0.13 0.01
C ARG A 74 -21.45 0.24 -1.40
N ARG A 75 -21.43 1.53 -1.73
CA ARG A 75 -21.85 2.00 -3.07
C ARG A 75 -20.86 1.63 -4.16
N LEU A 76 -19.56 1.61 -3.83
CA LEU A 76 -18.53 1.13 -4.75
C LEU A 76 -18.65 -0.39 -5.00
N VAL A 77 -18.98 -1.19 -3.97
CA VAL A 77 -19.29 -2.63 -4.12
C VAL A 77 -20.47 -2.83 -5.08
N GLU A 78 -21.58 -2.12 -4.88
CA GLU A 78 -22.76 -2.25 -5.76
C GLU A 78 -22.45 -1.80 -7.20
N PHE A 79 -21.66 -0.74 -7.36
CA PHE A 79 -21.19 -0.31 -8.68
C PHE A 79 -20.32 -1.38 -9.35
N ALA A 80 -19.28 -1.88 -8.68
CA ALA A 80 -18.43 -2.95 -9.20
C ALA A 80 -19.23 -4.21 -9.52
N LYS A 81 -20.19 -4.62 -8.63
CA LYS A 81 -21.10 -5.73 -8.88
C LYS A 81 -21.96 -5.51 -10.12
N SER A 82 -22.38 -4.28 -10.40
CA SER A 82 -23.15 -3.96 -11.59
C SER A 82 -22.38 -4.17 -12.89
N LEU A 83 -21.05 -4.00 -12.86
CA LEU A 83 -20.17 -4.16 -14.03
C LEU A 83 -19.81 -5.62 -14.28
N VAL A 84 -19.29 -6.31 -13.27
CA VAL A 84 -18.67 -7.64 -13.43
C VAL A 84 -19.49 -8.78 -12.78
N GLY A 85 -20.48 -8.47 -11.96
CA GLY A 85 -21.26 -9.46 -11.22
C GLY A 85 -22.15 -10.36 -12.05
N GLY A 86 -22.34 -10.08 -13.35
CA GLY A 86 -23.25 -10.81 -14.23
C GLY A 86 -22.72 -12.12 -14.81
N VAL A 87 -21.48 -12.49 -14.52
CA VAL A 87 -20.83 -13.70 -15.03
C VAL A 87 -20.59 -14.71 -13.91
N GLN A 88 -20.35 -15.96 -14.24
CA GLN A 88 -19.93 -16.95 -13.26
C GLN A 88 -18.60 -16.53 -12.61
N GLY A 89 -18.55 -16.50 -11.27
CA GLY A 89 -17.43 -15.93 -10.54
C GLY A 89 -17.44 -14.39 -10.48
N GLY A 90 -18.60 -13.79 -10.78
CA GLY A 90 -18.77 -12.33 -10.80
C GLY A 90 -18.61 -11.68 -9.42
N LEU A 91 -18.98 -12.35 -8.35
CA LEU A 91 -18.82 -11.82 -7.00
C LEU A 91 -17.36 -11.74 -6.54
N PRO A 92 -16.48 -12.75 -6.78
CA PRO A 92 -15.03 -12.62 -6.62
C PRO A 92 -14.41 -11.52 -7.48
N MET A 93 -14.82 -11.40 -8.75
CA MET A 93 -14.37 -10.29 -9.61
C MET A 93 -14.81 -8.93 -9.07
N THR A 94 -16.00 -8.85 -8.49
CA THR A 94 -16.49 -7.65 -7.78
C THR A 94 -15.56 -7.29 -6.63
N CYS A 95 -15.05 -8.27 -5.88
CA CYS A 95 -14.11 -8.05 -4.80
C CYS A 95 -12.83 -7.36 -5.31
N VAL A 96 -12.20 -7.90 -6.34
CA VAL A 96 -10.98 -7.31 -6.94
C VAL A 96 -11.25 -5.91 -7.47
N LEU A 97 -12.31 -5.75 -8.29
CA LEU A 97 -12.64 -4.45 -8.89
C LEU A 97 -12.98 -3.38 -7.85
N THR A 98 -13.71 -3.77 -6.79
CA THR A 98 -14.01 -2.84 -5.69
C THR A 98 -12.73 -2.41 -4.97
N CYS A 99 -11.81 -3.35 -4.69
CA CYS A 99 -10.53 -3.03 -4.09
C CYS A 99 -9.71 -2.09 -4.99
N MET A 100 -9.70 -2.28 -6.32
CA MET A 100 -9.06 -1.36 -7.26
C MET A 100 -9.63 0.06 -7.17
N ILE A 101 -10.96 0.19 -7.19
CA ILE A 101 -11.61 1.51 -7.14
C ILE A 101 -11.44 2.15 -5.77
N PHE A 102 -11.59 1.38 -4.69
CA PHE A 102 -11.41 1.88 -3.33
C PHE A 102 -9.96 2.25 -3.02
N ALA A 103 -9.00 1.58 -3.66
CA ALA A 103 -7.57 1.93 -3.59
C ALA A 103 -7.32 3.39 -3.98
N ALA A 104 -7.97 3.85 -5.06
CA ALA A 104 -7.85 5.22 -5.56
C ALA A 104 -8.35 6.30 -4.57
N VAL A 105 -8.68 5.88 -3.35
CA VAL A 105 -9.18 6.74 -2.30
C VAL A 105 -8.48 6.51 -0.96
N SER A 106 -8.25 5.24 -0.59
CA SER A 106 -7.81 4.88 0.77
C SER A 106 -6.29 4.96 0.96
N GLY A 107 -5.51 4.65 -0.06
CA GLY A 107 -4.05 4.63 0.00
C GLY A 107 -3.44 3.60 0.97
N SER A 108 -4.25 2.67 1.50
CA SER A 108 -3.85 1.68 2.50
C SER A 108 -4.49 0.32 2.24
N SER A 109 -3.67 -0.72 2.18
CA SER A 109 -4.14 -2.10 1.98
C SER A 109 -4.91 -2.64 3.18
N VAL A 110 -4.47 -2.33 4.39
CA VAL A 110 -5.15 -2.75 5.63
C VAL A 110 -6.53 -2.11 5.74
N ALA A 111 -6.64 -0.80 5.47
CA ALA A 111 -7.94 -0.12 5.44
C ALA A 111 -8.87 -0.71 4.38
N THR A 112 -8.34 -1.02 3.18
CA THR A 112 -9.08 -1.68 2.11
C THR A 112 -9.56 -3.08 2.53
N THR A 113 -8.70 -3.85 3.24
CA THR A 113 -9.07 -5.18 3.75
C THR A 113 -10.26 -5.10 4.70
N PHE A 114 -10.26 -4.16 5.64
CA PHE A 114 -11.39 -4.00 6.58
C PHE A 114 -12.62 -3.43 5.88
N ALA A 115 -12.51 -2.32 5.16
CA ALA A 115 -13.65 -1.63 4.56
C ALA A 115 -14.41 -2.49 3.55
N ILE A 116 -13.72 -3.20 2.69
CA ILE A 116 -14.33 -4.02 1.65
C ILE A 116 -14.58 -5.46 2.15
N GLY A 117 -13.65 -6.00 2.94
CA GLY A 117 -13.72 -7.36 3.46
C GLY A 117 -14.93 -7.60 4.36
N THR A 118 -15.30 -6.63 5.21
CA THR A 118 -16.50 -6.73 6.07
C THR A 118 -17.80 -6.84 5.28
N ILE A 119 -17.83 -6.36 4.04
CA ILE A 119 -18.98 -6.46 3.14
C ILE A 119 -18.88 -7.73 2.28
N LEU A 120 -17.74 -7.96 1.64
CA LEU A 120 -17.63 -8.98 0.60
C LEU A 120 -17.29 -10.39 1.11
N ILE A 121 -16.53 -10.53 2.21
CA ILE A 121 -16.26 -11.87 2.77
C ILE A 121 -17.57 -12.58 3.18
N PRO A 122 -18.47 -11.95 3.97
CA PRO A 122 -19.76 -12.57 4.30
C PRO A 122 -20.63 -12.83 3.06
N ALA A 123 -20.61 -11.91 2.09
CA ALA A 123 -21.35 -12.09 0.84
C ALA A 123 -20.86 -13.31 0.04
N LEU A 124 -19.55 -13.48 -0.10
CA LEU A 124 -18.92 -14.64 -0.76
C LEU A 124 -19.30 -15.94 -0.05
N ILE A 125 -19.21 -15.98 1.28
CA ILE A 125 -19.57 -17.17 2.07
C ILE A 125 -21.04 -17.52 1.87
N LYS A 126 -21.94 -16.53 1.87
CA LYS A 126 -23.38 -16.73 1.62
C LYS A 126 -23.64 -17.30 0.22
N HIS A 127 -22.83 -16.99 -0.78
CA HIS A 127 -22.92 -17.53 -2.14
C HIS A 127 -22.16 -18.85 -2.32
N GLY A 128 -21.75 -19.51 -1.21
CA GLY A 128 -21.16 -20.84 -1.22
C GLY A 128 -19.66 -20.89 -1.48
N TYR A 129 -18.95 -19.77 -1.43
CA TYR A 129 -17.50 -19.77 -1.49
C TYR A 129 -16.89 -20.20 -0.15
N PRO A 130 -15.80 -21.00 -0.14
CA PRO A 130 -15.10 -21.35 1.09
C PRO A 130 -14.59 -20.11 1.83
N THR A 131 -14.79 -20.04 3.15
CA THR A 131 -14.37 -18.90 3.97
C THR A 131 -12.88 -18.58 3.83
N THR A 132 -12.05 -19.61 3.82
CA THR A 132 -10.59 -19.48 3.66
C THR A 132 -10.20 -18.91 2.30
N TRP A 133 -10.88 -19.31 1.25
CA TRP A 133 -10.65 -18.78 -0.10
C TRP A 133 -11.15 -17.34 -0.24
N ALA A 134 -12.31 -17.01 0.33
CA ALA A 134 -12.84 -15.65 0.34
C ALA A 134 -11.91 -14.68 1.10
N ALA A 135 -11.34 -15.14 2.23
CA ALA A 135 -10.37 -14.36 2.97
C ALA A 135 -9.05 -14.16 2.20
N ALA A 136 -8.55 -15.21 1.53
CA ALA A 136 -7.35 -15.13 0.69
C ALA A 136 -7.54 -14.17 -0.50
N LEU A 137 -8.68 -14.25 -1.18
CA LEU A 137 -9.06 -13.32 -2.24
C LEU A 137 -9.07 -11.88 -1.74
N GLN A 138 -9.72 -11.61 -0.60
CA GLN A 138 -9.82 -10.25 -0.05
C GLN A 138 -8.44 -9.72 0.34
N ALA A 139 -7.61 -10.52 1.03
CA ALA A 139 -6.26 -10.11 1.41
C ALA A 139 -5.44 -9.73 0.18
N SER A 140 -5.44 -10.58 -0.85
CA SER A 140 -4.67 -10.34 -2.08
C SER A 140 -5.19 -9.17 -2.91
N SER A 141 -6.51 -8.98 -2.96
CA SER A 141 -7.12 -7.87 -3.70
C SER A 141 -6.88 -6.52 -3.00
N ALA A 142 -6.83 -6.53 -1.66
CA ALA A 142 -6.62 -5.32 -0.88
C ALA A 142 -5.21 -4.72 -1.02
N GLU A 143 -4.21 -5.50 -1.48
CA GLU A 143 -2.88 -4.99 -1.81
C GLU A 143 -2.89 -3.88 -2.87
N LEU A 144 -3.88 -3.90 -3.75
CA LEU A 144 -4.09 -2.81 -4.70
C LEU A 144 -4.25 -1.45 -4.02
N GLY A 145 -4.67 -1.44 -2.73
CA GLY A 145 -4.80 -0.25 -1.89
C GLY A 145 -3.51 0.54 -1.63
N VAL A 146 -2.35 -0.07 -1.81
CA VAL A 146 -1.05 0.61 -1.70
C VAL A 146 -0.35 0.76 -3.06
N ILE A 147 -0.88 0.13 -4.12
CA ILE A 147 -0.29 0.13 -5.45
C ILE A 147 -0.98 1.15 -6.36
N ILE A 148 -2.31 1.27 -6.29
CA ILE A 148 -3.07 2.25 -7.06
C ILE A 148 -3.08 3.59 -6.29
N PRO A 149 -2.77 4.74 -6.96
CA PRO A 149 -2.70 6.03 -6.29
C PRO A 149 -4.10 6.57 -5.90
N PRO A 150 -4.15 7.45 -4.85
CA PRO A 150 -3.04 7.87 -3.99
C PRO A 150 -2.60 6.76 -3.03
N SER A 151 -1.30 6.68 -2.73
CA SER A 151 -0.73 5.63 -1.91
C SER A 151 0.21 6.21 -0.86
N ILE A 152 0.01 5.84 0.41
CA ILE A 152 0.87 6.25 1.52
C ILE A 152 2.30 5.74 1.33
N PRO A 153 2.56 4.46 0.98
CA PRO A 153 3.90 3.97 0.66
C PRO A 153 4.60 4.73 -0.45
N MET A 154 3.89 5.16 -1.51
CA MET A 154 4.49 5.97 -2.57
C MET A 154 4.89 7.36 -2.09
N ILE A 155 4.10 8.00 -1.22
CA ILE A 155 4.46 9.28 -0.58
C ILE A 155 5.74 9.10 0.23
N LEU A 156 5.81 8.04 1.04
CA LEU A 156 6.97 7.74 1.88
C LEU A 156 8.23 7.47 1.04
N TYR A 157 8.10 6.70 -0.04
CA TYR A 157 9.20 6.46 -0.96
C TYR A 157 9.65 7.77 -1.62
N GLY A 158 8.72 8.55 -2.15
CA GLY A 158 9.02 9.84 -2.79
C GLY A 158 9.78 10.80 -1.88
N VAL A 159 9.37 10.88 -0.61
CA VAL A 159 10.06 11.70 0.40
C VAL A 159 11.41 11.14 0.80
N SER A 160 11.55 9.81 0.89
CA SER A 160 12.78 9.13 1.34
C SER A 160 13.85 9.03 0.26
N ALA A 161 13.43 8.86 -0.99
CA ALA A 161 14.31 8.74 -2.17
C ALA A 161 14.43 10.06 -2.98
N GLU A 162 13.79 11.14 -2.50
CA GLU A 162 13.75 12.46 -3.15
C GLU A 162 13.21 12.41 -4.60
N VAL A 163 12.15 11.62 -4.79
CA VAL A 163 11.46 11.40 -6.07
C VAL A 163 10.10 12.09 -6.08
N SER A 164 9.65 12.57 -7.24
CA SER A 164 8.34 13.21 -7.41
C SER A 164 7.20 12.26 -7.05
N ILE A 165 6.38 12.65 -6.06
CA ILE A 165 5.20 11.87 -5.63
C ILE A 165 4.15 11.83 -6.75
N GLY A 166 4.00 12.91 -7.53
CA GLY A 166 3.09 12.94 -8.68
C GLY A 166 3.49 11.93 -9.74
N GLU A 167 4.80 11.82 -10.05
CA GLU A 167 5.30 10.80 -10.98
C GLU A 167 5.10 9.37 -10.46
N LEU A 168 5.33 9.13 -9.17
CA LEU A 168 5.06 7.83 -8.54
C LEU A 168 3.58 7.47 -8.62
N PHE A 169 2.69 8.42 -8.39
CA PHE A 169 1.26 8.18 -8.46
C PHE A 169 0.83 7.76 -9.87
N ILE A 170 1.30 8.44 -10.92
CA ILE A 170 0.95 8.05 -12.29
C ILE A 170 1.59 6.71 -12.68
N ALA A 171 2.81 6.45 -12.20
CA ALA A 171 3.51 5.18 -12.43
C ALA A 171 2.79 3.97 -11.79
N GLY A 172 2.01 4.18 -10.73
CA GLY A 172 1.24 3.14 -10.03
C GLY A 172 0.06 2.56 -10.81
N PHE A 173 -0.46 3.29 -11.81
CA PHE A 173 -1.60 2.81 -12.61
C PHE A 173 -1.28 1.56 -13.42
N GLY A 174 -0.14 1.53 -14.11
CA GLY A 174 0.27 0.39 -14.92
C GLY A 174 0.35 -0.91 -14.10
N PRO A 175 1.18 -0.95 -13.04
CA PRO A 175 1.24 -2.07 -12.12
C PRO A 175 -0.10 -2.43 -11.48
N GLY A 176 -0.87 -1.44 -11.03
CA GLY A 176 -2.18 -1.66 -10.41
C GLY A 176 -3.19 -2.31 -11.36
N LEU A 177 -3.26 -1.86 -12.61
CA LEU A 177 -4.13 -2.45 -13.63
C LEU A 177 -3.67 -3.85 -14.05
N LEU A 178 -2.36 -4.08 -14.14
CA LEU A 178 -1.81 -5.40 -14.44
C LEU A 178 -2.18 -6.42 -13.34
N ILE A 179 -1.93 -6.09 -12.08
CA ILE A 179 -2.20 -6.99 -10.95
C ILE A 179 -3.71 -7.19 -10.79
N GLY A 180 -4.50 -6.11 -10.83
CA GLY A 180 -5.97 -6.21 -10.74
C GLY A 180 -6.57 -7.03 -11.87
N GLY A 181 -6.12 -6.81 -13.12
CA GLY A 181 -6.54 -7.58 -14.28
C GLY A 181 -6.16 -9.05 -14.19
N ALA A 182 -4.93 -9.35 -13.74
CA ALA A 182 -4.45 -10.72 -13.54
C ALA A 182 -5.24 -11.45 -12.45
N LEU A 183 -5.52 -10.77 -11.31
CA LEU A 183 -6.35 -11.33 -10.25
C LEU A 183 -7.80 -11.57 -10.73
N MET A 184 -8.39 -10.63 -11.47
CA MET A 184 -9.75 -10.82 -12.04
C MET A 184 -9.79 -12.01 -13.01
N LEU A 185 -8.79 -12.13 -13.90
CA LEU A 185 -8.69 -13.25 -14.82
C LEU A 185 -8.51 -14.57 -14.07
N PHE A 186 -7.62 -14.59 -13.07
CA PHE A 186 -7.38 -15.76 -12.23
C PHE A 186 -8.65 -16.23 -11.53
N VAL A 187 -9.38 -15.34 -10.84
CA VAL A 187 -10.62 -15.74 -10.13
C VAL A 187 -11.72 -16.17 -11.08
N PHE A 188 -11.84 -15.55 -12.25
CA PHE A 188 -12.79 -15.95 -13.29
C PHE A 188 -12.51 -17.38 -13.77
N VAL A 189 -11.27 -17.68 -14.12
CA VAL A 189 -10.84 -19.03 -14.57
C VAL A 189 -11.02 -20.05 -13.46
N TRP A 190 -10.56 -19.72 -12.23
CA TRP A 190 -10.65 -20.58 -11.07
C TRP A 190 -12.10 -20.97 -10.73
N CYS A 191 -13.01 -20.00 -10.73
CA CYS A 191 -14.43 -20.26 -10.46
C CYS A 191 -15.08 -21.15 -11.50
N ARG A 192 -14.68 -21.02 -12.78
CA ARG A 192 -15.14 -21.92 -13.84
C ARG A 192 -14.67 -23.35 -13.63
N PHE A 193 -13.40 -23.55 -13.31
CA PHE A 193 -12.84 -24.89 -13.03
C PHE A 193 -13.48 -25.55 -11.81
N LYS A 194 -13.76 -24.78 -10.75
CA LYS A 194 -14.39 -25.30 -9.52
C LYS A 194 -15.92 -25.40 -9.60
N GLY A 195 -16.54 -24.83 -10.63
CA GLY A 195 -17.99 -24.78 -10.78
C GLY A 195 -18.69 -23.83 -9.80
N TRP A 196 -17.95 -22.88 -9.21
CA TRP A 196 -18.49 -21.92 -8.23
C TRP A 196 -19.13 -20.71 -8.90
N GLY A 197 -20.01 -20.00 -8.18
CA GLY A 197 -20.54 -18.69 -8.58
C GLY A 197 -21.54 -18.72 -9.74
N LYS A 198 -22.30 -19.80 -9.93
CA LYS A 198 -23.32 -19.87 -10.98
C LYS A 198 -24.49 -18.91 -10.75
N SER A 199 -24.76 -18.53 -9.50
CA SER A 199 -25.83 -17.62 -9.08
C SER A 199 -25.34 -16.21 -8.69
N ASP A 200 -24.09 -15.85 -8.95
CA ASP A 200 -23.51 -14.56 -8.54
C ASP A 200 -24.23 -13.35 -9.14
N GLY A 201 -24.89 -13.52 -10.29
CA GLY A 201 -25.61 -12.45 -10.98
C GLY A 201 -26.95 -12.06 -10.37
N GLU A 202 -27.45 -12.80 -9.38
CA GLU A 202 -28.73 -12.53 -8.74
C GLU A 202 -28.68 -11.23 -7.92
N GLY A 203 -29.75 -10.42 -8.03
CA GLY A 203 -29.89 -9.16 -7.28
C GLY A 203 -28.95 -8.03 -7.74
N ARG A 204 -28.39 -8.12 -8.97
CA ARG A 204 -27.56 -7.05 -9.55
C ARG A 204 -28.41 -5.84 -9.93
N LEU A 205 -27.96 -4.64 -9.52
CA LEU A 205 -28.53 -3.40 -9.99
C LEU A 205 -28.17 -3.14 -11.46
N PRO A 206 -29.05 -2.51 -12.25
CA PRO A 206 -28.69 -2.00 -13.58
C PRO A 206 -27.52 -1.01 -13.46
N VAL A 207 -26.55 -1.09 -14.40
CA VAL A 207 -25.33 -0.27 -14.39
C VAL A 207 -25.64 1.21 -14.20
N GLY A 208 -26.62 1.75 -14.94
CA GLY A 208 -26.98 3.18 -14.84
C GLY A 208 -27.44 3.60 -13.44
N ARG A 209 -28.24 2.76 -12.74
CA ARG A 209 -28.67 3.04 -11.37
C ARG A 209 -27.50 2.93 -10.39
N ALA A 210 -26.66 1.91 -10.51
CA ALA A 210 -25.50 1.73 -9.67
C ALA A 210 -24.50 2.89 -9.83
N THR A 211 -24.26 3.33 -11.06
CA THR A 211 -23.40 4.49 -11.37
C THR A 211 -23.98 5.76 -10.74
N LEU A 212 -25.29 6.00 -10.85
CA LEU A 212 -25.92 7.18 -10.26
C LEU A 212 -25.81 7.18 -8.72
N GLN A 213 -26.01 6.03 -8.08
CA GLN A 213 -25.89 5.90 -6.63
C GLN A 213 -24.44 6.07 -6.16
N ALA A 214 -23.45 5.61 -6.95
CA ALA A 214 -22.03 5.69 -6.65
C ALA A 214 -21.37 6.98 -7.20
N SER A 215 -22.11 7.86 -7.88
CA SER A 215 -21.54 9.01 -8.59
C SER A 215 -20.66 9.89 -7.68
N TRP A 216 -21.14 10.23 -6.50
CA TRP A 216 -20.36 11.01 -5.52
C TRP A 216 -19.14 10.25 -5.01
N ALA A 217 -19.23 8.94 -4.84
CA ALA A 217 -18.09 8.11 -4.46
C ALA A 217 -17.03 8.05 -5.59
N LEU A 218 -17.47 7.92 -6.84
CA LEU A 218 -16.61 7.86 -8.03
C LEU A 218 -15.97 9.21 -8.37
N MET A 219 -16.60 10.32 -7.98
CA MET A 219 -16.02 11.66 -8.18
C MET A 219 -14.77 11.91 -7.34
N MET A 220 -14.60 11.20 -6.24
CA MET A 220 -13.44 11.38 -5.34
C MET A 220 -12.09 11.13 -6.04
N PRO A 221 -11.86 9.94 -6.65
CA PRO A 221 -10.64 9.71 -7.44
C PRO A 221 -10.46 10.73 -8.56
N VAL A 222 -11.56 11.13 -9.22
CA VAL A 222 -11.52 12.11 -10.32
C VAL A 222 -11.05 13.47 -9.81
N ILE A 223 -11.54 13.93 -8.67
CA ILE A 223 -11.15 15.21 -8.06
C ILE A 223 -9.66 15.16 -7.65
N ILE A 224 -9.25 14.09 -6.95
CA ILE A 224 -7.88 13.96 -6.44
C ILE A 224 -6.90 13.88 -7.61
N LEU A 225 -7.07 12.88 -8.48
CA LEU A 225 -6.11 12.57 -9.53
C LEU A 225 -6.21 13.59 -10.68
N GLY A 226 -7.42 14.00 -11.04
CA GLY A 226 -7.64 15.05 -12.02
C GLY A 226 -7.05 16.39 -11.59
N GLY A 227 -7.15 16.73 -10.31
CA GLY A 227 -6.54 17.93 -9.74
C GLY A 227 -5.02 17.89 -9.73
N ILE A 228 -4.43 16.73 -9.37
CA ILE A 228 -2.98 16.54 -9.37
C ILE A 228 -2.42 16.58 -10.81
N TYR A 229 -2.97 15.81 -11.73
CA TYR A 229 -2.47 15.73 -13.11
C TYR A 229 -2.85 16.94 -13.97
N GLY A 230 -3.93 17.62 -13.59
CA GLY A 230 -4.28 18.92 -14.18
C GLY A 230 -3.42 20.09 -13.67
N GLY A 231 -2.48 19.84 -12.75
CA GLY A 231 -1.61 20.86 -12.18
C GLY A 231 -2.32 21.85 -11.24
N ILE A 232 -3.55 21.54 -10.82
CA ILE A 232 -4.36 22.41 -9.93
C ILE A 232 -3.93 22.23 -8.46
N PHE A 233 -3.59 21.00 -8.08
CA PHE A 233 -3.22 20.64 -6.71
C PHE A 233 -1.93 19.87 -6.65
N THR A 234 -1.13 20.14 -5.63
CA THR A 234 -0.09 19.22 -5.18
C THR A 234 -0.74 17.99 -4.51
N PRO A 235 -0.05 16.85 -4.37
CA PRO A 235 -0.57 15.68 -3.62
C PRO A 235 -1.05 16.02 -2.20
N THR A 236 -0.38 16.98 -1.53
CA THR A 236 -0.74 17.43 -0.18
C THR A 236 -2.05 18.23 -0.19
N GLU A 237 -2.19 19.17 -1.11
CA GLU A 237 -3.44 19.95 -1.25
C GLU A 237 -4.60 19.06 -1.67
N ALA A 238 -4.38 18.12 -2.60
CA ALA A 238 -5.37 17.13 -2.99
C ALA A 238 -5.88 16.28 -1.82
N SER A 239 -4.99 15.95 -0.86
CA SER A 239 -5.38 15.22 0.34
C SER A 239 -6.30 16.01 1.27
N ALA A 240 -6.07 17.33 1.41
CA ALA A 240 -6.96 18.23 2.17
C ALA A 240 -8.33 18.38 1.48
N VAL A 241 -8.35 18.52 0.15
CA VAL A 241 -9.58 18.51 -0.66
C VAL A 241 -10.34 17.20 -0.48
N ALA A 242 -9.63 16.07 -0.44
CA ALA A 242 -10.21 14.75 -0.19
C ALA A 242 -10.95 14.68 1.15
N VAL A 243 -10.37 15.20 2.23
CA VAL A 243 -11.02 15.26 3.56
C VAL A 243 -12.29 16.11 3.50
N PHE A 244 -12.20 17.30 2.92
CA PHE A 244 -13.36 18.19 2.81
C PHE A 244 -14.49 17.52 2.00
N TYR A 245 -14.15 16.92 0.86
CA TYR A 245 -15.11 16.23 0.02
C TYR A 245 -15.74 15.01 0.73
N ALA A 246 -14.95 14.20 1.44
CA ALA A 246 -15.44 13.05 2.19
C ALA A 246 -16.41 13.47 3.31
N LEU A 247 -16.10 14.57 4.03
CA LEU A 247 -16.99 15.16 5.02
C LEU A 247 -18.31 15.62 4.40
N LEU A 248 -18.24 16.37 3.31
CA LEU A 248 -19.41 16.87 2.60
C LEU A 248 -20.31 15.72 2.14
N VAL A 249 -19.73 14.72 1.48
CA VAL A 249 -20.49 13.57 0.97
C VAL A 249 -21.07 12.73 2.11
N GLY A 250 -20.28 12.43 3.14
CA GLY A 250 -20.70 11.60 4.27
C GLY A 250 -21.77 12.23 5.16
N LEU A 251 -21.66 13.54 5.44
CA LEU A 251 -22.57 14.26 6.32
C LEU A 251 -23.84 14.76 5.59
N LEU A 252 -23.67 15.32 4.38
CA LEU A 252 -24.76 16.05 3.71
C LEU A 252 -25.45 15.23 2.62
N VAL A 253 -24.68 14.49 1.80
CA VAL A 253 -25.23 13.76 0.66
C VAL A 253 -25.75 12.40 1.08
N TYR A 254 -24.87 11.56 1.63
CA TYR A 254 -25.23 10.20 2.06
C TYR A 254 -25.85 10.15 3.45
N ARG A 255 -25.51 11.13 4.32
CA ARG A 255 -26.05 11.27 5.68
C ARG A 255 -25.83 10.00 6.53
N GLU A 256 -24.73 9.30 6.27
CA GLU A 256 -24.36 8.08 7.01
C GLU A 256 -23.36 8.37 8.15
N ILE A 257 -22.75 9.56 8.20
CA ILE A 257 -21.91 10.01 9.32
C ILE A 257 -22.75 10.85 10.27
N ALA A 258 -22.86 10.44 11.51
CA ALA A 258 -23.40 11.30 12.57
C ALA A 258 -22.29 12.16 13.18
N PHE A 259 -22.64 13.32 13.76
CA PHE A 259 -21.65 14.18 14.44
C PHE A 259 -20.91 13.47 15.58
N ALA A 260 -21.56 12.49 16.24
CA ALA A 260 -20.94 11.66 17.27
C ALA A 260 -19.81 10.75 16.71
N ASP A 261 -19.93 10.32 15.46
CA ASP A 261 -18.93 9.45 14.81
C ASP A 261 -17.63 10.21 14.52
N LEU A 262 -17.70 11.54 14.32
CA LEU A 262 -16.53 12.36 13.99
C LEU A 262 -15.43 12.25 15.04
N TYR A 263 -15.77 12.17 16.32
CA TYR A 263 -14.78 11.98 17.37
C TYR A 263 -14.04 10.66 17.22
N THR A 264 -14.75 9.57 16.93
CA THR A 264 -14.17 8.24 16.75
C THR A 264 -13.31 8.19 15.49
N ILE A 265 -13.78 8.77 14.39
CA ILE A 265 -13.05 8.87 13.12
C ILE A 265 -11.75 9.67 13.31
N LEU A 266 -11.83 10.86 13.93
CA LEU A 266 -10.66 11.68 14.21
C LEU A 266 -9.67 10.97 15.12
N LYS A 267 -10.14 10.35 16.21
CA LYS A 267 -9.30 9.58 17.14
C LYS A 267 -8.54 8.47 16.43
N LYS A 268 -9.25 7.65 15.61
CA LYS A 268 -8.65 6.57 14.81
C LYS A 268 -7.60 7.12 13.84
N SER A 269 -7.90 8.22 13.15
CA SER A 269 -7.01 8.85 12.18
C SER A 269 -5.76 9.46 12.82
N VAL A 270 -5.92 10.15 13.93
CA VAL A 270 -4.80 10.74 14.68
C VAL A 270 -3.85 9.68 15.21
N ILE A 271 -4.37 8.60 15.80
CA ILE A 271 -3.54 7.49 16.30
C ILE A 271 -2.74 6.87 15.15
N SER A 272 -3.40 6.54 14.03
CA SER A 272 -2.71 5.96 12.87
C SER A 272 -1.64 6.89 12.30
N SER A 273 -1.95 8.17 12.18
CA SER A 273 -1.01 9.19 11.70
C SER A 273 0.18 9.35 12.64
N ALA A 274 -0.05 9.40 13.94
CA ALA A 274 1.00 9.56 14.96
C ALA A 274 1.98 8.37 14.93
N VAL A 275 1.48 7.14 14.75
CA VAL A 275 2.33 5.95 14.62
C VAL A 275 3.24 6.07 13.40
N ILE A 276 2.70 6.45 12.24
CA ILE A 276 3.50 6.59 11.01
C ILE A 276 4.51 7.73 11.16
N MET A 277 4.12 8.89 11.69
CA MET A 277 5.04 10.01 11.93
C MET A 277 6.16 9.66 12.89
N PHE A 278 5.87 8.85 13.91
CA PHE A 278 6.88 8.38 14.86
C PHE A 278 7.87 7.40 14.19
N VAL A 279 7.40 6.54 13.29
CA VAL A 279 8.29 5.69 12.47
C VAL A 279 9.19 6.57 11.61
N ILE A 280 8.63 7.58 10.91
CA ILE A 280 9.39 8.49 10.04
C ILE A 280 10.47 9.23 10.82
N ALA A 281 10.16 9.77 11.99
CA ALA A 281 11.12 10.49 12.82
C ALA A 281 12.34 9.62 13.19
N ASN A 282 12.09 8.39 13.67
CA ASN A 282 13.15 7.47 14.05
C ASN A 282 13.96 6.96 12.85
N ALA A 283 13.26 6.65 11.76
CA ALA A 283 13.92 6.16 10.55
C ALA A 283 14.72 7.24 9.82
N GLY A 284 14.30 8.52 9.90
CA GLY A 284 15.10 9.63 9.38
C GLY A 284 16.42 9.80 10.10
N LEU A 285 16.42 9.67 11.43
CA LEU A 285 17.65 9.63 12.21
C LEU A 285 18.54 8.44 11.81
N PHE A 286 17.94 7.26 11.64
CA PHE A 286 18.65 6.06 11.19
C PHE A 286 19.27 6.26 9.82
N ALA A 287 18.50 6.77 8.86
CA ALA A 287 18.96 7.07 7.50
C ALA A 287 20.12 8.06 7.49
N TYR A 288 20.05 9.14 8.28
CA TYR A 288 21.14 10.10 8.44
C TYR A 288 22.45 9.41 8.89
N LEU A 289 22.39 8.55 9.89
CA LEU A 289 23.58 7.85 10.41
C LEU A 289 24.14 6.84 9.41
N ILE A 290 23.30 6.11 8.70
CA ILE A 290 23.68 5.14 7.65
C ILE A 290 24.34 5.85 6.47
N THR A 291 23.76 6.96 6.00
CA THR A 291 24.34 7.77 4.91
C THR A 291 25.66 8.41 5.33
N ARG A 292 25.73 8.95 6.54
CA ARG A 292 26.99 9.50 7.09
C ARG A 292 28.09 8.44 7.21
N ALA A 293 27.74 7.18 7.42
CA ALA A 293 28.69 6.07 7.45
C ALA A 293 29.12 5.59 6.05
N GLY A 294 28.59 6.16 4.96
CA GLY A 294 28.90 5.75 3.59
C GLY A 294 28.38 4.34 3.24
N VAL A 295 27.32 3.87 3.95
CA VAL A 295 26.82 2.51 3.75
C VAL A 295 26.22 2.29 2.36
N PRO A 296 25.42 3.24 1.79
CA PRO A 296 24.89 3.07 0.43
C PRO A 296 26.01 2.92 -0.61
N GLU A 297 27.07 3.74 -0.52
CA GLU A 297 28.21 3.67 -1.41
C GLU A 297 28.99 2.35 -1.26
N MET A 298 29.23 1.92 -0.02
CA MET A 298 29.90 0.63 0.24
C MET A 298 29.12 -0.54 -0.31
N ILE A 299 27.79 -0.54 -0.10
CA ILE A 299 26.92 -1.57 -0.64
C ILE A 299 26.91 -1.52 -2.17
N GLY A 300 26.83 -0.32 -2.76
CA GLY A 300 26.85 -0.13 -4.20
C GLY A 300 28.12 -0.68 -4.86
N VAL A 301 29.30 -0.36 -4.30
CA VAL A 301 30.58 -0.87 -4.78
C VAL A 301 30.66 -2.40 -4.64
N TRP A 302 30.34 -2.93 -3.45
CA TRP A 302 30.37 -4.38 -3.20
C TRP A 302 29.39 -5.14 -4.11
N LEU A 303 28.18 -4.63 -4.29
CA LEU A 303 27.19 -5.26 -5.18
C LEU A 303 27.64 -5.24 -6.63
N LYS A 304 28.34 -4.17 -7.08
CA LYS A 304 28.84 -4.09 -8.44
C LYS A 304 29.97 -5.11 -8.72
N ASP A 305 30.75 -5.43 -7.71
CA ASP A 305 31.77 -6.49 -7.81
C ASP A 305 31.16 -7.90 -7.88
N VAL A 306 29.99 -8.10 -7.24
CA VAL A 306 29.28 -9.39 -7.17
C VAL A 306 28.24 -9.53 -8.28
N LEU A 307 27.53 -8.44 -8.61
CA LEU A 307 26.44 -8.41 -9.58
C LEU A 307 26.89 -7.61 -10.80
N HIS A 308 26.87 -8.23 -11.96
CA HIS A 308 27.44 -7.66 -13.18
C HIS A 308 26.47 -6.75 -13.93
N ASP A 309 25.16 -6.82 -13.63
CA ASP A 309 24.13 -6.03 -14.32
C ASP A 309 22.95 -5.63 -13.40
N GLY A 310 22.18 -4.64 -13.86
CA GLY A 310 20.99 -4.13 -13.14
C GLY A 310 19.88 -5.17 -13.00
N ASN A 311 19.76 -6.14 -13.92
CA ASN A 311 18.74 -7.17 -13.84
C ASN A 311 19.00 -8.14 -12.69
N THR A 312 20.25 -8.55 -12.52
CA THR A 312 20.66 -9.42 -11.40
C THR A 312 20.52 -8.67 -10.06
N PHE A 313 20.84 -7.36 -10.05
CA PHE A 313 20.58 -6.51 -8.88
C PHE A 313 19.08 -6.49 -8.52
N LEU A 314 18.19 -6.24 -9.50
CA LEU A 314 16.74 -6.22 -9.27
C LEU A 314 16.23 -7.58 -8.76
N LEU A 315 16.76 -8.70 -9.26
CA LEU A 315 16.40 -10.04 -8.77
C LEU A 315 16.77 -10.21 -7.29
N GLY A 316 18.01 -9.85 -6.94
CA GLY A 316 18.49 -9.93 -5.56
C GLY A 316 17.69 -9.04 -4.61
N VAL A 317 17.41 -7.81 -5.03
CA VAL A 317 16.58 -6.87 -4.27
C VAL A 317 15.16 -7.40 -4.12
N ASN A 318 14.55 -7.95 -5.19
CA ASN A 318 13.22 -8.55 -5.11
C ASN A 318 13.17 -9.70 -4.10
N ALA A 319 14.16 -10.59 -4.09
CA ALA A 319 14.23 -11.67 -3.10
C ALA A 319 14.36 -11.13 -1.66
N ALA A 320 15.21 -10.14 -1.44
CA ALA A 320 15.41 -9.52 -0.14
C ALA A 320 14.16 -8.78 0.35
N LEU A 321 13.55 -7.93 -0.49
CA LEU A 321 12.35 -7.16 -0.16
C LEU A 321 11.15 -8.08 0.10
N PHE A 322 11.01 -9.16 -0.65
CA PHE A 322 9.95 -10.15 -0.45
C PHE A 322 10.04 -10.77 0.95
N VAL A 323 11.25 -11.20 1.34
CA VAL A 323 11.48 -11.75 2.69
C VAL A 323 11.23 -10.69 3.76
N ILE A 324 11.74 -9.46 3.59
CA ILE A 324 11.54 -8.36 4.57
C ILE A 324 10.06 -8.00 4.68
N GLY A 325 9.32 -7.93 3.57
CA GLY A 325 7.90 -7.62 3.54
C GLY A 325 7.01 -8.64 4.27
N MET A 326 7.47 -9.89 4.43
CA MET A 326 6.77 -10.90 5.25
C MET A 326 6.75 -10.54 6.74
N PHE A 327 7.71 -9.73 7.21
CA PHE A 327 7.90 -9.42 8.63
C PHE A 327 7.56 -7.98 9.00
N ILE A 328 7.71 -7.06 8.05
CA ILE A 328 7.61 -5.61 8.28
C ILE A 328 6.54 -5.02 7.38
N GLU A 329 5.73 -4.12 7.92
CA GLU A 329 4.73 -3.37 7.17
C GLU A 329 5.41 -2.48 6.10
N THR A 330 4.75 -2.36 4.94
CA THR A 330 5.30 -1.69 3.74
C THR A 330 5.82 -0.28 4.01
N SER A 331 5.07 0.54 4.76
CA SER A 331 5.47 1.93 5.04
C SER A 331 6.75 1.99 5.88
N ALA A 332 6.85 1.15 6.91
CA ALA A 332 8.02 1.07 7.77
C ALA A 332 9.24 0.54 7.01
N ALA A 333 9.05 -0.48 6.17
CA ALA A 333 10.12 -1.04 5.35
C ALA A 333 10.66 -0.02 4.34
N ILE A 334 9.79 0.74 3.66
CA ILE A 334 10.18 1.78 2.70
C ILE A 334 11.02 2.86 3.36
N ILE A 335 10.59 3.40 4.51
CA ILE A 335 11.30 4.49 5.17
C ILE A 335 12.73 4.08 5.57
N VAL A 336 12.93 2.81 5.94
CA VAL A 336 14.25 2.28 6.33
C VAL A 336 15.11 1.94 5.11
N LEU A 337 14.52 1.31 4.10
CA LEU A 337 15.26 0.71 3.00
C LEU A 337 15.42 1.64 1.80
N ALA A 338 14.48 2.54 1.54
CA ALA A 338 14.56 3.42 0.37
C ALA A 338 15.79 4.33 0.39
N PRO A 339 16.18 4.97 1.51
CA PRO A 339 17.42 5.79 1.54
C PRO A 339 18.70 4.99 1.28
N ILE A 340 18.65 3.66 1.48
CA ILE A 340 19.79 2.77 1.24
C ILE A 340 19.78 2.25 -0.19
N LEU A 341 18.63 1.72 -0.62
CA LEU A 341 18.52 0.97 -1.88
C LEU A 341 18.30 1.86 -3.10
N ALA A 342 17.63 3.02 -2.97
CA ALA A 342 17.37 3.89 -4.10
C ALA A 342 18.65 4.50 -4.71
N PRO A 343 19.63 5.00 -3.94
CA PRO A 343 20.91 5.41 -4.50
C PRO A 343 21.67 4.27 -5.18
N VAL A 344 21.62 3.06 -4.61
CA VAL A 344 22.26 1.88 -5.21
C VAL A 344 21.58 1.50 -6.54
N ALA A 345 20.24 1.54 -6.62
CA ALA A 345 19.51 1.29 -7.86
C ALA A 345 19.90 2.30 -8.96
N GLN A 346 20.02 3.58 -8.62
CA GLN A 346 20.49 4.63 -9.55
C GLN A 346 21.91 4.36 -10.03
N PHE A 347 22.78 3.83 -9.17
CA PHE A 347 24.15 3.45 -9.54
C PHE A 347 24.19 2.33 -10.60
N PHE A 348 23.16 1.46 -10.65
CA PHE A 348 22.94 0.47 -11.70
C PHE A 348 22.15 1.01 -12.91
N GLY A 349 21.90 2.33 -12.97
CA GLY A 349 21.16 2.98 -14.06
C GLY A 349 19.66 2.72 -14.06
N ILE A 350 19.07 2.28 -12.93
CA ILE A 350 17.65 2.04 -12.80
C ILE A 350 16.94 3.36 -12.48
N ASP A 351 15.86 3.66 -13.22
CA ASP A 351 15.02 4.84 -12.98
C ASP A 351 14.45 4.80 -11.55
N PRO A 352 14.58 5.88 -10.77
CA PRO A 352 14.17 5.91 -9.37
C PRO A 352 12.64 5.77 -9.18
N VAL A 353 11.82 6.22 -10.14
CA VAL A 353 10.36 6.03 -10.09
C VAL A 353 10.03 4.55 -10.32
N HIS A 354 10.65 3.93 -11.31
CA HIS A 354 10.49 2.50 -11.57
C HIS A 354 10.91 1.65 -10.38
N PHE A 355 12.08 1.93 -9.80
CA PHE A 355 12.55 1.24 -8.60
C PHE A 355 11.59 1.39 -7.41
N GLY A 356 11.02 2.59 -7.24
CA GLY A 356 9.98 2.86 -6.25
C GLY A 356 8.76 1.97 -6.44
N MET A 357 8.31 1.79 -7.68
CA MET A 357 7.19 0.91 -7.98
C MET A 357 7.52 -0.57 -7.70
N VAL A 358 8.71 -1.04 -8.08
CA VAL A 358 9.17 -2.40 -7.75
C VAL A 358 9.18 -2.60 -6.24
N MET A 359 9.71 -1.64 -5.48
CA MET A 359 9.78 -1.71 -4.02
C MET A 359 8.39 -1.74 -3.37
N VAL A 360 7.48 -0.86 -3.79
CA VAL A 360 6.10 -0.80 -3.25
C VAL A 360 5.35 -2.09 -3.53
N VAL A 361 5.36 -2.58 -4.78
CA VAL A 361 4.65 -3.81 -5.17
C VAL A 361 5.22 -5.04 -4.45
N ASN A 362 6.54 -5.12 -4.33
CA ASN A 362 7.20 -6.25 -3.67
C ASN A 362 6.87 -6.31 -2.17
N LEU A 363 6.98 -5.19 -1.46
CA LEU A 363 6.65 -5.12 -0.04
C LEU A 363 5.15 -5.35 0.21
N ALA A 364 4.27 -4.88 -0.70
CA ALA A 364 2.86 -5.20 -0.68
C ALA A 364 2.62 -6.71 -0.77
N LEU A 365 3.27 -7.40 -1.72
CA LEU A 365 3.20 -8.85 -1.82
C LEU A 365 3.68 -9.55 -0.53
N GLY A 366 4.70 -9.03 0.14
CA GLY A 366 5.14 -9.50 1.46
C GLY A 366 4.04 -9.45 2.51
N MET A 367 3.19 -8.40 2.52
CA MET A 367 2.10 -8.24 3.50
C MET A 367 0.99 -9.29 3.39
N ILE A 368 0.90 -10.02 2.30
CA ILE A 368 0.00 -11.18 2.15
C ILE A 368 0.71 -12.52 2.30
N THR A 369 2.01 -12.52 2.59
CA THR A 369 2.79 -13.75 2.64
C THR A 369 3.15 -14.10 4.09
N PRO A 370 2.93 -15.37 4.54
CA PRO A 370 3.36 -15.81 5.86
C PRO A 370 4.88 -15.63 6.04
N PRO A 371 5.39 -15.46 7.28
CA PRO A 371 4.75 -15.83 8.57
C PRO A 371 3.86 -14.74 9.19
N PHE A 372 4.12 -13.44 8.93
CA PHE A 372 3.35 -12.39 9.60
C PHE A 372 2.25 -11.80 8.72
N GLY A 373 2.54 -11.32 7.53
CA GLY A 373 1.57 -10.81 6.57
C GLY A 373 0.42 -9.97 7.17
N VAL A 374 0.64 -8.67 7.40
CA VAL A 374 -0.33 -7.81 8.14
C VAL A 374 -1.73 -7.86 7.53
N ASN A 375 -1.84 -7.91 6.21
CA ASN A 375 -3.13 -8.03 5.53
C ASN A 375 -3.80 -9.40 5.71
N LEU A 376 -3.01 -10.46 5.92
CA LEU A 376 -3.57 -11.78 6.27
C LEU A 376 -4.27 -11.73 7.62
N PHE A 377 -3.63 -11.11 8.62
CA PHE A 377 -4.25 -10.94 9.93
C PHE A 377 -5.55 -10.14 9.86
N ALA A 378 -5.57 -9.07 9.07
CA ALA A 378 -6.77 -8.29 8.85
C ALA A 378 -7.89 -9.12 8.22
N ALA A 379 -7.60 -9.86 7.14
CA ALA A 379 -8.58 -10.73 6.47
C ALA A 379 -9.05 -11.89 7.37
N CYS A 380 -8.13 -12.52 8.11
CA CYS A 380 -8.46 -13.57 9.08
C CYS A 380 -9.36 -13.05 10.20
N THR A 381 -9.12 -11.84 10.69
CA THR A 381 -9.96 -11.18 11.70
C THR A 381 -11.38 -10.98 11.18
N VAL A 382 -11.55 -10.47 9.98
CA VAL A 382 -12.87 -10.27 9.35
C VAL A 382 -13.56 -11.59 9.08
N ALA A 383 -12.83 -12.58 8.59
CA ALA A 383 -13.35 -13.91 8.27
C ALA A 383 -13.55 -14.81 9.51
N ARG A 384 -13.03 -14.41 10.68
CA ARG A 384 -13.02 -15.18 11.94
C ARG A 384 -12.40 -16.57 11.79
N ILE A 385 -11.25 -16.64 11.11
CA ILE A 385 -10.47 -17.87 10.92
C ILE A 385 -9.05 -17.70 11.45
N SER A 386 -8.39 -18.82 11.74
CA SER A 386 -6.98 -18.82 12.11
C SER A 386 -6.07 -18.73 10.88
N LEU A 387 -4.87 -18.17 11.05
CA LEU A 387 -3.90 -17.91 9.98
C LEU A 387 -3.46 -19.18 9.24
N ASP A 388 -3.29 -20.30 9.97
CA ASP A 388 -2.89 -21.59 9.40
C ASP A 388 -3.84 -22.09 8.29
N ARG A 389 -5.13 -21.78 8.43
CA ARG A 389 -6.17 -22.23 7.48
C ARG A 389 -6.17 -21.47 6.16
N ILE A 390 -5.72 -20.22 6.13
CA ILE A 390 -5.76 -19.39 4.93
C ILE A 390 -4.58 -19.69 4.00
N VAL A 391 -3.43 -20.13 4.54
CA VAL A 391 -2.14 -20.24 3.83
C VAL A 391 -2.26 -21.03 2.53
N THR A 392 -2.89 -22.20 2.58
CA THR A 392 -3.00 -23.08 1.39
C THR A 392 -3.82 -22.45 0.27
N GLN A 393 -4.86 -21.67 0.62
CA GLN A 393 -5.72 -20.99 -0.35
C GLN A 393 -5.08 -19.71 -0.90
N LEU A 394 -4.10 -19.19 -0.20
CA LEU A 394 -3.39 -17.97 -0.55
C LEU A 394 -2.30 -18.20 -1.62
N LEU A 395 -1.63 -19.35 -1.61
CA LEU A 395 -0.51 -19.65 -2.51
C LEU A 395 -0.79 -19.35 -4.00
N PRO A 396 -1.95 -19.70 -4.58
CA PRO A 396 -2.24 -19.36 -5.97
C PRO A 396 -2.32 -17.85 -6.21
N PHE A 397 -2.86 -17.08 -5.28
CA PHE A 397 -2.93 -15.62 -5.39
C PHE A 397 -1.53 -14.99 -5.29
N VAL A 398 -0.70 -15.44 -4.35
CA VAL A 398 0.71 -15.03 -4.24
C VAL A 398 1.46 -15.32 -5.53
N ALA A 399 1.27 -16.50 -6.14
CA ALA A 399 1.91 -16.86 -7.41
C ALA A 399 1.50 -15.90 -8.55
N VAL A 400 0.23 -15.51 -8.64
CA VAL A 400 -0.26 -14.53 -9.63
C VAL A 400 0.40 -13.16 -9.40
N VAL A 401 0.40 -12.64 -8.16
CA VAL A 401 0.99 -11.33 -7.87
C VAL A 401 2.51 -11.35 -8.05
N LEU A 402 3.18 -12.44 -7.66
CA LEU A 402 4.62 -12.63 -7.88
C LEU A 402 4.97 -12.64 -9.38
N SER A 403 4.15 -13.30 -10.19
CA SER A 403 4.32 -13.28 -11.65
C SER A 403 4.18 -11.88 -12.22
N CYS A 404 3.19 -11.10 -11.75
CA CYS A 404 3.02 -9.70 -12.12
C CYS A 404 4.21 -8.85 -11.64
N LEU A 405 4.72 -9.07 -10.43
CA LEU A 405 5.92 -8.39 -9.91
C LEU A 405 7.14 -8.63 -10.82
N MET A 406 7.36 -9.87 -11.27
CA MET A 406 8.45 -10.15 -12.21
C MET A 406 8.27 -9.40 -13.53
N VAL A 407 7.06 -9.36 -14.07
CA VAL A 407 6.78 -8.56 -15.28
C VAL A 407 7.02 -7.08 -15.04
N ILE A 408 6.54 -6.51 -13.92
CA ILE A 408 6.75 -5.10 -13.56
C ILE A 408 8.25 -4.80 -13.43
N THR A 409 9.00 -5.67 -12.77
CA THR A 409 10.44 -5.51 -12.54
C THR A 409 11.25 -5.43 -13.84
N TYR A 410 10.96 -6.29 -14.81
CA TYR A 410 11.75 -6.40 -16.04
C TYR A 410 11.15 -5.67 -17.25
N VAL A 411 9.96 -5.06 -17.08
CA VAL A 411 9.32 -4.24 -18.11
C VAL A 411 9.06 -2.84 -17.57
N PRO A 412 10.10 -1.97 -17.52
CA PRO A 412 9.97 -0.62 -16.94
C PRO A 412 8.88 0.22 -17.57
N SER A 413 8.55 -0.01 -18.85
CA SER A 413 7.48 0.70 -19.54
C SER A 413 6.12 0.57 -18.86
N LEU A 414 5.85 -0.51 -18.11
CA LEU A 414 4.60 -0.65 -17.34
C LEU A 414 4.45 0.43 -16.26
N SER A 415 5.54 0.84 -15.65
CA SER A 415 5.55 1.91 -14.65
C SER A 415 5.78 3.28 -15.29
N LEU A 416 6.62 3.36 -16.32
CA LEU A 416 7.12 4.63 -16.85
C LEU A 416 6.31 5.19 -18.02
N PHE A 417 5.58 4.37 -18.79
CA PHE A 417 4.86 4.80 -19.98
C PHE A 417 3.90 5.97 -19.71
N LEU A 418 3.04 5.85 -18.70
CA LEU A 418 2.09 6.90 -18.35
C LEU A 418 2.78 8.14 -17.78
N ARG A 419 3.86 7.94 -16.98
CA ARG A 419 4.68 9.05 -16.49
C ARG A 419 5.30 9.83 -17.65
N ASP A 420 5.93 9.14 -18.56
CA ASP A 420 6.60 9.77 -19.72
C ASP A 420 5.64 10.46 -20.67
N LEU A 421 4.37 10.01 -20.71
CA LEU A 421 3.32 10.67 -21.51
C LEU A 421 2.84 11.98 -20.87
N VAL A 422 2.81 12.09 -19.53
CA VAL A 422 2.26 13.26 -18.82
C VAL A 422 3.34 14.27 -18.45
N TYR A 423 4.55 13.82 -18.12
CA TYR A 423 5.63 14.68 -17.62
C TYR A 423 6.76 14.94 -18.64
N LYS A 424 6.68 14.39 -19.83
CA LYS A 424 7.53 14.74 -20.99
C LYS A 424 6.70 15.50 -22.02
#